data_7b895e04a9d739e26924ab3879b949aa
#
_entry.id   7b895e04a9d739e26924ab3879b949aa
#
_cell.length_a   1.000
_cell.length_b   1.000
_cell.length_c   1.000
_cell.angle_alpha   90.00
_cell.angle_beta   90.00
_cell.angle_gamma   90.00
#
_symmetry.space_group_name_H-M   'P 1'
#
loop_
_entity.id
_entity.type
_entity.pdbx_description
1 polymer ?
#
loop_
_entity_poly.entity_id
_entity_poly.type
_entity_poly.pdbx_seq_one_letter_code
_entity_poly.pdbx_strand_id
1 'polypeptide(L)'
;MSEQALFQDVIRKRRSVRKFEPGRNISRDVLERIIDCGRWAPSGANVQCWDLIVVGDPAVRDRVMAVFLRQAQRLVDHAKGFPAVKKTYLANTIAIIFVLGDPRWKVCFPQATTEEWDAEYRANNEAIFLCSLGAAIQNLQLGVAAEGLTSAWLSGGGEDKTNGELAEVLGYPTWMKAYGTIPIGYPAVDQNRRYRRPLGQLLHWNGYRPRQYRQHAQVDFYESTLRPFAMYREDESMNAWPDRDEMLGDWKEAFTGNVTNPGGALEPEADFSKPRVIGQATKRRRPDDSRSA
;
A
#
# COMPACT_ATOMS: atom_id res chain seq x y z
N MET A 1 -10.19 0.73 -28.75
CA MET A 1 -8.99 0.76 -27.91
C MET A 1 -8.34 -0.61 -28.01
N SER A 2 -7.01 -0.72 -28.18
CA SER A 2 -6.34 -2.03 -28.20
C SER A 2 -6.39 -2.66 -26.80
N GLU A 3 -6.25 -4.00 -26.71
CA GLU A 3 -6.18 -4.72 -25.44
C GLU A 3 -5.07 -4.17 -24.53
N GLN A 4 -3.90 -3.87 -25.13
CA GLN A 4 -2.80 -3.23 -24.41
C GLN A 4 -3.20 -1.87 -23.79
N ALA A 5 -3.92 -1.04 -24.54
CA ALA A 5 -4.36 0.27 -24.06
C ALA A 5 -5.40 0.13 -22.94
N LEU A 6 -6.31 -0.85 -23.04
CA LEU A 6 -7.27 -1.17 -21.98
C LEU A 6 -6.56 -1.61 -20.70
N PHE A 7 -5.61 -2.52 -20.80
CA PHE A 7 -4.84 -3.00 -19.64
C PHE A 7 -4.06 -1.87 -18.96
N GLN A 8 -3.39 -1.02 -19.75
CA GLN A 8 -2.68 0.15 -19.19
C GLN A 8 -3.64 1.14 -18.52
N ASP A 9 -4.84 1.30 -19.05
CA ASP A 9 -5.87 2.16 -18.47
C ASP A 9 -6.32 1.64 -17.10
N VAL A 10 -6.59 0.34 -16.97
CA VAL A 10 -6.92 -0.30 -15.68
C VAL A 10 -5.82 -0.05 -14.64
N ILE A 11 -4.54 -0.28 -15.01
CA ILE A 11 -3.40 -0.02 -14.12
C ILE A 11 -3.38 1.45 -13.66
N ARG A 12 -3.62 2.38 -14.58
CA ARG A 12 -3.59 3.82 -14.29
C ARG A 12 -4.81 4.31 -13.52
N LYS A 13 -5.97 3.69 -13.69
CA LYS A 13 -7.21 4.00 -12.97
C LYS A 13 -7.22 3.46 -11.55
N ARG A 14 -6.57 2.32 -11.29
CA ARG A 14 -6.50 1.78 -9.94
C ARG A 14 -5.96 2.82 -8.94
N ARG A 15 -6.72 3.09 -7.88
CA ARG A 15 -6.38 4.03 -6.80
C ARG A 15 -6.71 3.43 -5.44
N SER A 16 -6.01 3.90 -4.41
CA SER A 16 -6.38 3.64 -3.01
C SER A 16 -7.47 4.62 -2.61
N VAL A 17 -8.71 4.15 -2.58
CA VAL A 17 -9.91 4.92 -2.26
C VAL A 17 -10.42 4.53 -0.89
N ARG A 18 -10.82 5.52 -0.10
CA ARG A 18 -11.33 5.37 1.27
C ARG A 18 -12.67 6.10 1.48
N LYS A 19 -13.32 6.52 0.39
CA LYS A 19 -14.69 7.05 0.38
C LYS A 19 -15.50 6.22 -0.60
N PHE A 20 -16.47 5.49 -0.09
CA PHE A 20 -17.31 4.59 -0.87
C PHE A 20 -18.75 5.07 -0.84
N GLU A 21 -19.48 4.87 -1.94
CA GLU A 21 -20.93 5.09 -2.00
C GLU A 21 -21.63 4.10 -1.07
N PRO A 22 -22.45 4.57 -0.13
CA PRO A 22 -23.22 3.67 0.73
C PRO A 22 -24.37 3.00 -0.03
N GLY A 23 -24.84 1.86 0.49
CA GLY A 23 -26.07 1.21 -0.01
C GLY A 23 -25.97 0.54 -1.38
N ARG A 24 -24.75 0.45 -1.96
CA ARG A 24 -24.52 -0.27 -3.22
C ARG A 24 -24.19 -1.74 -2.95
N ASN A 25 -24.59 -2.59 -3.87
CA ASN A 25 -24.30 -4.03 -3.85
C ASN A 25 -23.64 -4.46 -5.16
N ILE A 26 -22.93 -5.59 -5.12
CA ILE A 26 -22.41 -6.29 -6.30
C ILE A 26 -22.83 -7.75 -6.24
N SER A 27 -22.89 -8.40 -7.39
CA SER A 27 -23.20 -9.83 -7.44
C SER A 27 -22.01 -10.67 -6.97
N ARG A 28 -22.32 -11.88 -6.53
CA ARG A 28 -21.30 -12.86 -6.18
C ARG A 28 -20.34 -13.15 -7.34
N ASP A 29 -20.88 -13.24 -8.57
CA ASP A 29 -20.10 -13.49 -9.77
C ASP A 29 -19.02 -12.42 -10.01
N VAL A 30 -19.32 -11.14 -9.72
CA VAL A 30 -18.31 -10.06 -9.79
C VAL A 30 -17.20 -10.29 -8.78
N LEU A 31 -17.54 -10.66 -7.55
CA LEU A 31 -16.55 -10.98 -6.52
C LEU A 31 -15.70 -12.19 -6.92
N GLU A 32 -16.31 -13.24 -7.47
CA GLU A 32 -15.60 -14.43 -7.92
C GLU A 32 -14.62 -14.12 -9.07
N ARG A 33 -14.98 -13.26 -10.03
CA ARG A 33 -14.05 -12.80 -11.07
C ARG A 33 -12.87 -12.01 -10.49
N ILE A 34 -13.13 -11.15 -9.49
CA ILE A 34 -12.07 -10.42 -8.80
C ILE A 34 -11.13 -11.39 -8.07
N ILE A 35 -11.68 -12.37 -7.37
CA ILE A 35 -10.91 -13.40 -6.65
C ILE A 35 -10.08 -14.23 -7.64
N ASP A 36 -10.66 -14.57 -8.79
CA ASP A 36 -9.93 -15.31 -9.83
C ASP A 36 -8.72 -14.54 -10.34
N CYS A 37 -8.81 -13.22 -10.51
CA CYS A 37 -7.63 -12.40 -10.83
C CYS A 37 -6.49 -12.60 -9.81
N GLY A 38 -6.81 -12.63 -8.52
CA GLY A 38 -5.83 -12.86 -7.46
C GLY A 38 -5.22 -14.27 -7.53
N ARG A 39 -6.02 -15.26 -7.82
CA ARG A 39 -5.61 -16.67 -7.97
C ARG A 39 -4.56 -16.87 -9.05
N TRP A 40 -4.60 -16.08 -10.12
CA TRP A 40 -3.62 -16.13 -11.23
C TRP A 40 -2.30 -15.37 -10.95
N ALA A 41 -2.09 -14.91 -9.74
CA ALA A 41 -0.83 -14.26 -9.39
C ALA A 41 0.34 -15.26 -9.39
N PRO A 42 1.54 -14.83 -9.81
CA PRO A 42 2.74 -15.67 -9.68
C PRO A 42 3.11 -15.82 -8.19
N SER A 43 3.68 -16.98 -7.86
CA SER A 43 4.27 -17.22 -6.54
C SER A 43 5.57 -18.02 -6.69
N GLY A 44 6.49 -17.88 -5.75
CA GLY A 44 7.74 -18.63 -5.74
C GLY A 44 7.44 -20.13 -5.81
N ALA A 45 8.07 -20.84 -6.75
CA ALA A 45 7.85 -22.27 -7.01
C ALA A 45 6.37 -22.68 -7.17
N ASN A 46 5.50 -21.74 -7.54
CA ASN A 46 4.05 -21.93 -7.67
C ASN A 46 3.37 -22.45 -6.38
N VAL A 47 3.85 -22.03 -5.22
CA VAL A 47 3.34 -22.53 -3.91
C VAL A 47 1.97 -21.98 -3.55
N GLN A 48 1.51 -20.90 -4.18
CA GLN A 48 0.18 -20.32 -3.97
C GLN A 48 -0.14 -20.14 -2.48
N CYS A 49 0.76 -19.44 -1.78
CA CYS A 49 0.84 -19.33 -0.31
C CYS A 49 -0.24 -18.45 0.32
N TRP A 50 -1.40 -18.33 -0.29
CA TRP A 50 -2.50 -17.50 0.18
C TRP A 50 -3.82 -18.24 0.28
N ASP A 51 -4.63 -17.81 1.25
CA ASP A 51 -6.07 -18.05 1.30
C ASP A 51 -6.81 -16.72 1.25
N LEU A 52 -8.02 -16.73 0.73
CA LEU A 52 -8.83 -15.53 0.51
C LEU A 52 -10.16 -15.65 1.26
N ILE A 53 -10.46 -14.67 2.14
CA ILE A 53 -11.76 -14.57 2.80
C ILE A 53 -12.48 -13.35 2.24
N VAL A 54 -13.73 -13.53 1.80
CA VAL A 54 -14.59 -12.44 1.36
C VAL A 54 -15.66 -12.18 2.40
N VAL A 55 -15.66 -10.99 2.97
CA VAL A 55 -16.67 -10.53 3.94
C VAL A 55 -17.66 -9.61 3.21
N GLY A 56 -18.82 -10.14 2.87
CA GLY A 56 -19.96 -9.38 2.30
C GLY A 56 -21.08 -9.14 3.31
N ASP A 57 -21.17 -9.97 4.36
CA ASP A 57 -22.19 -9.84 5.39
C ASP A 57 -21.98 -8.57 6.24
N PRO A 58 -23.01 -7.70 6.37
CA PRO A 58 -22.90 -6.44 7.11
C PRO A 58 -22.51 -6.63 8.59
N ALA A 59 -23.07 -7.63 9.27
CA ALA A 59 -22.79 -7.86 10.69
C ALA A 59 -21.34 -8.32 10.91
N VAL A 60 -20.81 -9.17 10.04
CA VAL A 60 -19.39 -9.57 10.08
C VAL A 60 -18.49 -8.38 9.72
N ARG A 61 -18.87 -7.58 8.74
CA ARG A 61 -18.14 -6.36 8.35
C ARG A 61 -18.05 -5.35 9.50
N ASP A 62 -19.14 -5.16 10.26
CA ASP A 62 -19.14 -4.27 11.42
C ASP A 62 -18.21 -4.76 12.52
N ARG A 63 -18.14 -6.07 12.75
CA ARG A 63 -17.16 -6.68 13.67
C ARG A 63 -15.73 -6.45 13.21
N VAL A 64 -15.45 -6.64 11.92
CA VAL A 64 -14.15 -6.34 11.31
C VAL A 64 -13.79 -4.85 11.46
N MET A 65 -14.74 -3.95 11.17
CA MET A 65 -14.55 -2.52 11.36
C MET A 65 -14.17 -2.18 12.80
N ALA A 66 -14.85 -2.78 13.78
CA ALA A 66 -14.53 -2.57 15.20
C ALA A 66 -13.09 -2.97 15.55
N VAL A 67 -12.57 -4.06 14.96
CA VAL A 67 -11.14 -4.45 15.11
C VAL A 67 -10.22 -3.33 14.57
N PHE A 68 -10.50 -2.83 13.38
CA PHE A 68 -9.67 -1.78 12.77
C PHE A 68 -9.81 -0.42 13.47
N LEU A 69 -10.93 -0.11 14.11
CA LEU A 69 -11.08 1.09 14.94
C LEU A 69 -10.19 0.98 16.19
N ARG A 70 -10.16 -0.18 16.84
CA ARG A 70 -9.23 -0.42 17.98
C ARG A 70 -7.77 -0.35 17.54
N GLN A 71 -7.43 -0.90 16.39
CA GLN A 71 -6.08 -0.80 15.80
C GLN A 71 -5.70 0.67 15.55
N ALA A 72 -6.60 1.45 14.97
CA ALA A 72 -6.37 2.88 14.74
C ALA A 72 -6.18 3.65 16.04
N GLN A 73 -6.94 3.33 17.09
CA GLN A 73 -6.78 3.95 18.40
C GLN A 73 -5.42 3.62 19.01
N ARG A 74 -4.97 2.36 18.93
CA ARG A 74 -3.61 1.98 19.38
C ARG A 74 -2.51 2.77 18.67
N LEU A 75 -2.66 3.03 17.37
CA LEU A 75 -1.69 3.87 16.63
C LEU A 75 -1.69 5.32 17.13
N VAL A 76 -2.85 5.89 17.45
CA VAL A 76 -2.94 7.25 18.01
C VAL A 76 -2.27 7.31 19.39
N ASP A 77 -2.49 6.31 20.22
CA ASP A 77 -2.01 6.29 21.60
C ASP A 77 -0.48 6.08 21.69
N HIS A 78 0.11 5.34 20.75
CA HIS A 78 1.49 4.86 20.87
C HIS A 78 2.45 5.35 19.77
N ALA A 79 1.95 5.84 18.64
CA ALA A 79 2.79 6.29 17.52
C ALA A 79 2.82 7.82 17.43
N LYS A 80 3.88 8.45 17.94
CA LYS A 80 4.07 9.90 17.84
C LYS A 80 4.05 10.37 16.39
N GLY A 81 3.19 11.35 16.08
CA GLY A 81 3.10 11.95 14.75
C GLY A 81 2.42 11.08 13.69
N PHE A 82 1.87 9.92 14.07
CA PHE A 82 1.05 9.16 13.15
C PHE A 82 -0.32 9.83 13.02
N PRO A 83 -0.76 10.18 11.81
CA PRO A 83 -2.07 10.80 11.64
C PRO A 83 -3.16 9.79 12.00
N ALA A 84 -4.14 10.25 12.78
CA ALA A 84 -5.32 9.46 13.12
C ALA A 84 -6.11 9.15 11.84
N VAL A 85 -5.91 7.97 11.28
CA VAL A 85 -6.68 7.50 10.14
C VAL A 85 -7.92 6.81 10.65
N LYS A 86 -9.05 7.51 10.62
CA LYS A 86 -10.34 6.92 10.95
C LYS A 86 -10.67 5.81 9.94
N LYS A 87 -10.98 4.63 10.44
CA LYS A 87 -11.34 3.45 9.63
C LYS A 87 -12.85 3.34 9.41
N THR A 88 -13.61 4.38 9.74
CA THR A 88 -15.09 4.41 9.64
C THR A 88 -15.60 4.22 8.22
N TYR A 89 -14.79 4.51 7.20
CA TYR A 89 -15.16 4.27 5.80
C TYR A 89 -15.41 2.78 5.49
N LEU A 90 -14.96 1.86 6.35
CA LEU A 90 -15.25 0.43 6.20
C LEU A 90 -16.74 0.11 6.30
N ALA A 91 -17.53 0.93 6.99
CA ALA A 91 -18.99 0.77 7.06
C ALA A 91 -19.68 0.89 5.70
N ASN A 92 -19.10 1.65 4.76
CA ASN A 92 -19.67 1.89 3.44
C ASN A 92 -19.08 0.99 2.34
N THR A 93 -18.28 -0.01 2.71
CA THR A 93 -17.77 -0.98 1.75
C THR A 93 -18.86 -1.97 1.33
N ILE A 94 -18.78 -2.47 0.12
CA ILE A 94 -19.66 -3.54 -0.36
C ILE A 94 -19.15 -4.88 0.18
N ALA A 95 -17.84 -5.09 0.10
CA ALA A 95 -17.16 -6.26 0.62
C ALA A 95 -15.74 -5.91 1.10
N ILE A 96 -15.17 -6.79 1.90
CA ILE A 96 -13.77 -6.74 2.31
C ILE A 96 -13.14 -8.09 1.96
N ILE A 97 -12.06 -8.09 1.17
CA ILE A 97 -11.27 -9.27 0.88
C ILE A 97 -10.05 -9.29 1.80
N PHE A 98 -9.86 -10.38 2.52
CA PHE A 98 -8.66 -10.65 3.28
C PHE A 98 -7.76 -11.59 2.50
N VAL A 99 -6.48 -11.23 2.39
CA VAL A 99 -5.43 -12.09 1.84
C VAL A 99 -4.62 -12.60 3.02
N LEU A 100 -4.85 -13.87 3.36
CA LEU A 100 -4.13 -14.56 4.42
C LEU A 100 -2.88 -15.19 3.84
N GLY A 101 -1.76 -15.06 4.53
CA GLY A 101 -0.52 -15.74 4.15
C GLY A 101 -0.34 -17.02 4.98
N ASP A 102 -0.08 -18.13 4.29
CA ASP A 102 0.27 -19.41 4.91
C ASP A 102 1.79 -19.56 5.01
N PRO A 103 2.39 -19.46 6.21
CA PRO A 103 3.84 -19.52 6.36
C PRO A 103 4.43 -20.93 6.26
N ARG A 104 3.62 -21.99 6.20
CA ARG A 104 4.10 -23.38 6.20
C ARG A 104 5.02 -23.68 5.02
N TRP A 105 4.75 -23.10 3.88
CA TRP A 105 5.58 -23.31 2.68
C TRP A 105 7.03 -22.81 2.87
N LYS A 106 7.28 -21.83 3.76
CA LYS A 106 8.64 -21.31 4.03
C LYS A 106 9.58 -22.38 4.60
N VAL A 107 9.04 -23.45 5.14
CA VAL A 107 9.79 -24.56 5.74
C VAL A 107 9.67 -25.87 4.93
N CYS A 108 9.00 -25.85 3.77
CA CYS A 108 8.80 -27.03 2.93
C CYS A 108 9.89 -27.23 1.88
N PHE A 109 10.93 -26.39 1.86
CA PHE A 109 12.03 -26.48 0.89
C PHE A 109 13.10 -27.47 1.32
N PRO A 110 13.92 -27.99 0.36
CA PRO A 110 15.00 -28.91 0.66
C PRO A 110 15.91 -28.34 1.74
N GLN A 111 16.40 -29.21 2.59
CA GLN A 111 17.37 -28.83 3.61
C GLN A 111 18.66 -28.31 2.94
N ALA A 112 19.12 -27.15 3.38
CA ALA A 112 20.42 -26.66 2.97
C ALA A 112 21.54 -27.55 3.53
N THR A 113 22.65 -27.64 2.83
CA THR A 113 23.77 -28.52 3.18
C THR A 113 24.64 -27.93 4.30
N THR A 114 24.51 -26.66 4.62
CA THR A 114 25.21 -25.96 5.70
C THR A 114 24.28 -25.00 6.42
N GLU A 115 24.58 -24.66 7.69
CA GLU A 115 23.81 -23.69 8.48
C GLU A 115 23.82 -22.29 7.87
N GLU A 116 24.95 -21.88 7.27
CA GLU A 116 25.07 -20.59 6.59
C GLU A 116 24.10 -20.49 5.40
N TRP A 117 24.08 -21.51 4.55
CA TRP A 117 23.15 -21.60 3.43
C TRP A 117 21.69 -21.68 3.88
N ASP A 118 21.40 -22.37 4.96
CA ASP A 118 20.06 -22.46 5.51
C ASP A 118 19.56 -21.09 5.98
N ALA A 119 20.40 -20.33 6.66
CA ALA A 119 20.07 -18.99 7.14
C ALA A 119 19.80 -18.01 5.98
N GLU A 120 20.66 -17.98 4.97
CA GLU A 120 20.52 -17.15 3.77
C GLU A 120 19.27 -17.54 2.98
N TYR A 121 19.04 -18.84 2.81
CA TYR A 121 17.90 -19.36 2.07
C TYR A 121 16.57 -19.04 2.76
N ARG A 122 16.51 -19.15 4.10
CA ARG A 122 15.32 -18.78 4.88
C ARG A 122 15.00 -17.29 4.77
N ALA A 123 16.01 -16.43 4.82
CA ALA A 123 15.84 -14.99 4.63
C ALA A 123 15.26 -14.68 3.23
N ASN A 124 15.77 -15.35 2.19
CA ASN A 124 15.25 -15.21 0.83
C ASN A 124 13.82 -15.75 0.69
N ASN A 125 13.48 -16.86 1.36
CA ASN A 125 12.13 -17.42 1.36
C ASN A 125 11.09 -16.46 1.96
N GLU A 126 11.44 -15.70 2.99
CA GLU A 126 10.58 -14.65 3.53
C GLU A 126 10.30 -13.57 2.47
N ALA A 127 11.33 -13.12 1.75
CA ALA A 127 11.17 -12.14 0.68
C ALA A 127 10.29 -12.69 -0.46
N ILE A 128 10.49 -13.93 -0.89
CA ILE A 128 9.69 -14.60 -1.91
C ILE A 128 8.22 -14.72 -1.46
N PHE A 129 7.99 -15.08 -0.21
CA PHE A 129 6.64 -15.16 0.38
C PHE A 129 5.92 -13.82 0.30
N LEU A 130 6.54 -12.77 0.79
CA LEU A 130 5.95 -11.43 0.79
C LEU A 130 5.73 -10.90 -0.64
N CYS A 131 6.65 -11.16 -1.56
CA CYS A 131 6.47 -10.80 -2.97
C CYS A 131 5.30 -11.56 -3.62
N SER A 132 5.14 -12.84 -3.31
CA SER A 132 4.02 -13.66 -3.80
C SER A 132 2.68 -13.12 -3.31
N LEU A 133 2.57 -12.82 -2.02
CA LEU A 133 1.36 -12.19 -1.46
C LEU A 133 1.10 -10.81 -2.07
N GLY A 134 2.15 -10.00 -2.27
CA GLY A 134 2.04 -8.69 -2.93
C GLY A 134 1.53 -8.80 -4.36
N ALA A 135 1.96 -9.82 -5.10
CA ALA A 135 1.48 -10.09 -6.46
C ALA A 135 -0.03 -10.44 -6.45
N ALA A 136 -0.47 -11.34 -5.56
CA ALA A 136 -1.88 -11.68 -5.41
C ALA A 136 -2.75 -10.47 -5.04
N ILE A 137 -2.31 -9.66 -4.09
CA ILE A 137 -2.99 -8.43 -3.67
C ILE A 137 -3.08 -7.44 -4.83
N GLN A 138 -2.01 -7.27 -5.60
CA GLN A 138 -2.05 -6.36 -6.76
C GLN A 138 -2.99 -6.87 -7.84
N ASN A 139 -2.98 -8.17 -8.17
CA ASN A 139 -3.91 -8.74 -9.14
C ASN A 139 -5.37 -8.57 -8.71
N LEU A 140 -5.71 -8.81 -7.42
CA LEU A 140 -7.03 -8.53 -6.86
C LEU A 140 -7.44 -7.05 -7.07
N GLN A 141 -6.54 -6.12 -6.78
CA GLN A 141 -6.83 -4.70 -6.96
C GLN A 141 -7.00 -4.29 -8.42
N LEU A 142 -6.30 -4.93 -9.35
CA LEU A 142 -6.52 -4.73 -10.78
C LEU A 142 -7.86 -5.31 -11.23
N GLY A 143 -8.23 -6.50 -10.73
CA GLY A 143 -9.56 -7.08 -10.94
C GLY A 143 -10.68 -6.15 -10.45
N VAL A 144 -10.55 -5.59 -9.25
CA VAL A 144 -11.49 -4.58 -8.73
C VAL A 144 -11.61 -3.38 -9.67
N ALA A 145 -10.48 -2.86 -10.16
CA ALA A 145 -10.49 -1.70 -11.06
C ALA A 145 -11.07 -2.04 -12.44
N ALA A 146 -10.87 -3.24 -12.94
CA ALA A 146 -11.44 -3.72 -14.20
C ALA A 146 -12.97 -3.84 -14.14
N GLU A 147 -13.53 -4.18 -12.96
CA GLU A 147 -14.98 -4.21 -12.72
C GLU A 147 -15.58 -2.81 -12.44
N GLY A 148 -14.82 -1.73 -12.63
CA GLY A 148 -15.28 -0.36 -12.38
C GLY A 148 -15.43 0.00 -10.90
N LEU A 149 -14.89 -0.81 -10.03
CA LEU A 149 -14.89 -0.63 -8.57
C LEU A 149 -13.59 0.02 -8.09
N THR A 150 -13.57 0.36 -6.82
CA THR A 150 -12.36 0.89 -6.16
C THR A 150 -12.06 0.12 -4.88
N SER A 151 -10.80 0.18 -4.49
CA SER A 151 -10.31 -0.47 -3.27
C SER A 151 -9.25 0.35 -2.57
N ALA A 152 -8.90 -0.07 -1.37
CA ALA A 152 -7.66 0.31 -0.70
C ALA A 152 -6.94 -0.95 -0.21
N TRP A 153 -5.66 -0.83 0.09
CA TRP A 153 -4.91 -1.89 0.78
C TRP A 153 -4.58 -1.42 2.20
N LEU A 154 -5.15 -2.10 3.19
CA LEU A 154 -4.83 -1.92 4.59
C LEU A 154 -3.86 -3.03 5.00
N SER A 155 -2.68 -2.63 5.44
CA SER A 155 -1.63 -3.56 5.89
C SER A 155 -1.70 -3.91 7.39
N GLY A 156 -2.39 -3.09 8.19
CA GLY A 156 -2.43 -3.24 9.65
C GLY A 156 -3.14 -4.51 10.17
N GLY A 157 -3.79 -5.28 9.29
CA GLY A 157 -4.36 -6.58 9.65
C GLY A 157 -3.32 -7.63 10.07
N GLY A 158 -2.08 -7.49 9.60
CA GLY A 158 -0.97 -8.40 9.95
C GLY A 158 -0.26 -8.10 11.27
N GLU A 159 -0.60 -7.01 11.98
CA GLU A 159 -0.10 -6.75 13.33
C GLU A 159 -0.62 -7.82 14.29
N ASP A 160 0.22 -8.41 15.13
CA ASP A 160 -0.11 -9.61 15.93
C ASP A 160 -1.42 -9.48 16.71
N LYS A 161 -1.62 -8.36 17.42
CA LYS A 161 -2.86 -8.12 18.17
C LYS A 161 -4.07 -7.97 17.25
N THR A 162 -3.93 -7.22 16.16
CA THR A 162 -5.01 -7.02 15.18
C THR A 162 -5.33 -8.34 14.48
N ASN A 163 -4.31 -9.12 14.12
CA ASN A 163 -4.47 -10.43 13.50
C ASN A 163 -5.20 -11.42 14.40
N GLY A 164 -4.87 -11.46 15.71
CA GLY A 164 -5.58 -12.27 16.68
C GLY A 164 -7.07 -11.94 16.76
N GLU A 165 -7.40 -10.64 16.88
CA GLU A 165 -8.78 -10.16 16.89
C GLU A 165 -9.54 -10.48 15.57
N LEU A 166 -8.87 -10.39 14.42
CA LEU A 166 -9.44 -10.77 13.13
C LEU A 166 -9.65 -12.28 13.01
N ALA A 167 -8.71 -13.08 13.51
CA ALA A 167 -8.83 -14.54 13.52
C ALA A 167 -10.04 -15.00 14.36
N GLU A 168 -10.31 -14.36 15.50
CA GLU A 168 -11.52 -14.62 16.30
C GLU A 168 -12.81 -14.25 15.54
N VAL A 169 -12.80 -13.16 14.78
CA VAL A 169 -13.98 -12.72 14.01
C VAL A 169 -14.24 -13.60 12.80
N LEU A 170 -13.19 -14.02 12.10
CA LEU A 170 -13.25 -14.66 10.77
C LEU A 170 -13.00 -16.18 10.81
N GLY A 171 -12.53 -16.73 11.94
CA GLY A 171 -12.37 -18.17 12.15
C GLY A 171 -11.15 -18.79 11.48
N TYR A 172 -10.12 -18.02 11.10
CA TYR A 172 -8.91 -18.58 10.52
C TYR A 172 -7.84 -18.88 11.59
N PRO A 173 -6.90 -19.81 11.34
CA PRO A 173 -5.85 -20.13 12.30
C PRO A 173 -4.96 -18.93 12.63
N THR A 174 -4.69 -18.68 13.90
CA THR A 174 -3.94 -17.50 14.38
C THR A 174 -2.49 -17.43 13.90
N TRP A 175 -1.91 -18.56 13.46
CA TRP A 175 -0.57 -18.61 12.87
C TRP A 175 -0.54 -18.15 11.40
N MET A 176 -1.69 -18.04 10.72
CA MET A 176 -1.83 -17.29 9.47
C MET A 176 -1.97 -15.80 9.75
N LYS A 177 -1.53 -14.96 8.84
CA LYS A 177 -1.66 -13.50 8.99
C LYS A 177 -2.39 -12.87 7.81
N ALA A 178 -3.21 -11.84 8.11
CA ALA A 178 -3.87 -11.03 7.10
C ALA A 178 -2.91 -9.97 6.53
N TYR A 179 -2.14 -10.33 5.51
CA TYR A 179 -1.19 -9.42 4.84
C TYR A 179 -1.88 -8.36 3.98
N GLY A 180 -3.07 -8.65 3.50
CA GLY A 180 -3.91 -7.71 2.75
C GLY A 180 -5.32 -7.69 3.29
N THR A 181 -5.81 -6.50 3.62
CA THR A 181 -7.23 -6.24 3.86
C THR A 181 -7.69 -5.26 2.79
N ILE A 182 -8.56 -5.69 1.89
CA ILE A 182 -8.94 -4.97 0.68
C ILE A 182 -10.43 -4.62 0.75
N PRO A 183 -10.81 -3.47 1.31
CA PRO A 183 -12.17 -2.96 1.22
C PRO A 183 -12.49 -2.59 -0.23
N ILE A 184 -13.69 -2.94 -0.68
CA ILE A 184 -14.17 -2.75 -2.05
C ILE A 184 -15.50 -1.98 -2.04
N GLY A 185 -15.67 -1.09 -3.00
CA GLY A 185 -16.92 -0.37 -3.22
C GLY A 185 -16.87 0.51 -4.45
N TYR A 186 -17.99 1.18 -4.74
CA TYR A 186 -18.01 2.25 -5.72
C TYR A 186 -17.41 3.52 -5.14
N PRO A 187 -16.65 4.30 -5.93
CA PRO A 187 -16.06 5.54 -5.44
C PRO A 187 -17.13 6.61 -5.22
N ALA A 188 -17.20 7.18 -4.03
CA ALA A 188 -18.08 8.33 -3.74
C ALA A 188 -17.53 9.66 -4.26
N VAL A 189 -16.26 9.70 -4.70
CA VAL A 189 -15.58 10.88 -5.21
C VAL A 189 -14.57 10.49 -6.29
N ASP A 190 -14.39 11.36 -7.27
CA ASP A 190 -13.33 11.20 -8.24
C ASP A 190 -11.96 11.30 -7.58
N GLN A 191 -11.06 10.41 -8.01
CA GLN A 191 -9.71 10.35 -7.46
C GLN A 191 -8.69 10.90 -8.46
N ASN A 192 -8.02 11.98 -8.09
CA ASN A 192 -6.95 12.53 -8.89
C ASN A 192 -5.73 11.60 -8.94
N ARG A 193 -4.95 11.75 -10.00
CA ARG A 193 -3.69 11.02 -10.17
C ARG A 193 -2.73 11.38 -9.05
N ARG A 194 -2.13 10.36 -8.43
CA ARG A 194 -1.06 10.56 -7.47
C ARG A 194 0.28 10.67 -8.18
N TYR A 195 1.19 11.43 -7.58
CA TYR A 195 2.56 11.54 -8.06
C TYR A 195 3.19 10.17 -8.30
N ARG A 196 3.92 10.08 -9.37
CA ARG A 196 4.83 8.97 -9.68
C ARG A 196 6.16 9.58 -10.11
N ARG A 197 7.24 8.99 -9.64
CA ARG A 197 8.58 9.36 -10.11
C ARG A 197 8.62 9.28 -11.64
N PRO A 198 9.27 10.24 -12.34
CA PRO A 198 9.50 10.12 -13.76
C PRO A 198 10.20 8.80 -14.12
N LEU A 199 9.82 8.23 -15.26
CA LEU A 199 10.36 6.93 -15.69
C LEU A 199 11.90 6.97 -15.78
N GLY A 200 12.46 8.07 -16.27
CA GLY A 200 13.90 8.26 -16.38
C GLY A 200 14.67 8.22 -15.06
N GLN A 201 13.98 8.40 -13.92
CA GLN A 201 14.58 8.24 -12.58
C GLN A 201 14.53 6.81 -12.04
N LEU A 202 13.85 5.92 -12.73
CA LEU A 202 13.64 4.52 -12.30
C LEU A 202 14.33 3.54 -13.24
N LEU A 203 14.49 3.93 -14.50
CA LEU A 203 14.88 3.03 -15.58
C LEU A 203 16.40 3.10 -15.81
N HIS A 204 17.04 1.98 -15.64
CA HIS A 204 18.46 1.77 -15.90
C HIS A 204 18.61 0.70 -16.99
N TRP A 205 19.38 0.99 -18.04
CA TRP A 205 19.66 0.06 -19.13
C TRP A 205 21.04 -0.57 -18.96
N ASN A 206 21.10 -1.89 -18.98
CA ASN A 206 22.34 -2.69 -18.92
C ASN A 206 23.22 -2.47 -17.68
N GLY A 207 22.74 -1.73 -16.69
CA GLY A 207 23.48 -1.46 -15.44
C GLY A 207 22.89 -0.26 -14.71
N TYR A 208 23.17 -0.17 -13.43
CA TYR A 208 22.73 0.94 -12.60
C TYR A 208 23.45 2.24 -13.01
N ARG A 209 22.70 3.33 -13.11
CA ARG A 209 23.22 4.67 -13.45
C ARG A 209 23.36 5.54 -12.21
N PRO A 210 24.57 5.80 -11.71
CA PRO A 210 24.78 6.59 -10.48
C PRO A 210 24.15 7.97 -10.51
N ARG A 211 24.06 8.63 -11.67
CA ARG A 211 23.38 9.93 -11.81
C ARG A 211 21.87 9.88 -11.53
N GLN A 212 21.24 8.71 -11.57
CA GLN A 212 19.83 8.50 -11.25
C GLN A 212 19.62 8.08 -9.79
N TYR A 213 20.71 7.89 -9.04
CA TYR A 213 20.66 7.58 -7.62
C TYR A 213 20.04 8.75 -6.84
N ARG A 214 19.05 8.44 -6.01
CA ARG A 214 18.50 9.42 -5.07
C ARG A 214 19.35 9.48 -3.83
N GLN A 215 19.91 10.65 -3.57
CA GLN A 215 20.65 10.91 -2.35
C GLN A 215 19.73 10.85 -1.12
N HIS A 216 20.28 10.60 0.07
CA HIS A 216 19.53 10.51 1.32
C HIS A 216 18.69 11.75 1.56
N ALA A 217 19.24 12.94 1.35
CA ALA A 217 18.53 14.21 1.50
C ALA A 217 17.28 14.30 0.60
N GLN A 218 17.33 13.76 -0.61
CA GLN A 218 16.17 13.73 -1.52
C GLN A 218 15.09 12.75 -1.04
N VAL A 219 15.49 11.60 -0.49
CA VAL A 219 14.55 10.64 0.12
C VAL A 219 13.90 11.26 1.34
N ASP A 220 14.66 11.91 2.20
CA ASP A 220 14.17 12.55 3.41
C ASP A 220 13.20 13.70 3.09
N PHE A 221 13.52 14.52 2.09
CA PHE A 221 12.61 15.57 1.64
C PHE A 221 11.29 14.99 1.12
N TYR A 222 11.34 13.94 0.32
CA TYR A 222 10.13 13.27 -0.16
C TYR A 222 9.31 12.74 1.02
N GLU A 223 9.92 12.04 1.97
CA GLU A 223 9.25 11.42 3.09
C GLU A 223 8.66 12.45 4.07
N SER A 224 9.37 13.54 4.33
CA SER A 224 8.93 14.57 5.28
C SER A 224 7.97 15.59 4.68
N THR A 225 8.08 15.89 3.40
CA THR A 225 7.39 17.01 2.77
C THR A 225 6.33 16.55 1.76
N LEU A 226 6.67 15.70 0.81
CA LEU A 226 5.74 15.31 -0.27
C LEU A 226 4.80 14.18 0.10
N ARG A 227 5.29 13.14 0.76
CA ARG A 227 4.50 11.96 1.13
C ARG A 227 3.33 12.28 2.05
N PRO A 228 3.47 13.09 3.11
CA PRO A 228 2.34 13.41 3.99
C PRO A 228 1.15 14.02 3.25
N PHE A 229 1.40 14.85 2.25
CA PHE A 229 0.32 15.40 1.42
C PHE A 229 -0.36 14.36 0.53
N ALA A 230 0.35 13.31 0.15
CA ALA A 230 -0.18 12.26 -0.72
C ALA A 230 -1.01 11.21 0.03
N MET A 231 -0.85 11.06 1.36
CA MET A 231 -1.36 9.88 2.07
C MET A 231 -2.58 10.13 2.96
N TYR A 232 -2.73 11.31 3.60
CA TYR A 232 -3.56 11.41 4.79
C TYR A 232 -4.62 12.51 4.81
N ARG A 233 -4.93 13.13 3.70
CA ARG A 233 -5.98 14.14 3.64
C ARG A 233 -7.34 13.49 3.42
N GLU A 234 -8.32 13.83 4.27
CA GLU A 234 -9.70 13.38 4.20
C GLU A 234 -10.63 14.38 3.50
N ASP A 235 -10.14 15.58 3.17
CA ASP A 235 -10.91 16.65 2.56
C ASP A 235 -10.78 16.68 1.03
N GLU A 236 -11.67 17.38 0.37
CA GLU A 236 -11.70 17.52 -1.10
C GLU A 236 -10.48 18.25 -1.67
N SER A 237 -9.77 19.02 -0.82
CA SER A 237 -8.50 19.66 -1.18
C SER A 237 -7.37 18.66 -1.43
N MET A 238 -7.57 17.36 -1.11
CA MET A 238 -6.63 16.30 -1.52
C MET A 238 -6.41 16.23 -3.03
N ASN A 239 -7.26 16.84 -3.80
CA ASN A 239 -7.17 16.85 -5.25
C ASN A 239 -6.18 17.88 -5.78
N ALA A 240 -5.93 18.94 -5.03
CA ALA A 240 -4.90 19.91 -5.37
C ALA A 240 -3.55 19.40 -4.82
N TRP A 241 -2.64 18.99 -5.70
CA TRP A 241 -1.23 19.12 -5.37
C TRP A 241 -1.02 20.60 -5.08
N PRO A 242 -0.39 20.97 -3.95
CA PRO A 242 0.16 22.31 -3.84
C PRO A 242 0.99 22.59 -5.09
N ASP A 243 1.07 23.83 -5.49
CA ASP A 243 1.85 24.19 -6.68
C ASP A 243 3.20 23.48 -6.58
N ARG A 244 3.47 22.61 -7.56
CA ARG A 244 4.68 21.79 -7.58
C ARG A 244 5.92 22.69 -7.50
N ASP A 245 5.84 23.84 -8.12
CA ASP A 245 6.95 24.77 -8.23
C ASP A 245 7.22 25.48 -6.91
N GLU A 246 6.17 25.84 -6.16
CA GLU A 246 6.30 26.42 -4.84
C GLU A 246 6.82 25.41 -3.80
N MET A 247 6.37 24.16 -3.88
CA MET A 247 6.78 23.13 -2.91
C MET A 247 8.16 22.56 -3.15
N LEU A 248 8.55 22.45 -4.41
CA LEU A 248 9.80 21.79 -4.76
C LEU A 248 10.98 22.77 -4.70
N GLY A 249 10.77 24.07 -4.99
CA GLY A 249 11.85 25.05 -4.98
C GLY A 249 13.13 24.49 -5.63
N ASP A 250 14.24 24.50 -4.90
CA ASP A 250 15.54 23.99 -5.34
C ASP A 250 15.54 22.47 -5.62
N TRP A 251 14.51 21.73 -5.15
CA TRP A 251 14.36 20.30 -5.37
C TRP A 251 13.59 19.98 -6.66
N LYS A 252 13.08 20.97 -7.35
CA LYS A 252 12.28 20.80 -8.56
C LYS A 252 12.97 19.91 -9.59
N GLU A 253 14.23 20.18 -9.86
CA GLU A 253 15.02 19.41 -10.82
C GLU A 253 15.19 17.96 -10.39
N ALA A 254 15.48 17.73 -9.11
CA ALA A 254 15.65 16.40 -8.54
C ALA A 254 14.36 15.56 -8.58
N PHE A 255 13.18 16.18 -8.44
CA PHE A 255 11.90 15.46 -8.40
C PHE A 255 11.15 15.45 -9.72
N THR A 256 11.41 16.38 -10.64
CA THR A 256 10.74 16.48 -11.94
C THR A 256 11.65 16.15 -13.12
N GLY A 257 12.97 16.29 -12.97
CA GLY A 257 13.98 15.93 -13.96
C GLY A 257 14.32 14.45 -13.99
N ASN A 258 15.18 14.07 -14.91
CA ASN A 258 15.69 12.71 -15.08
C ASN A 258 17.01 12.47 -14.33
N VAL A 259 17.59 13.51 -13.73
CA VAL A 259 18.89 13.47 -13.05
C VAL A 259 18.69 13.80 -11.58
N THR A 260 18.96 12.86 -10.71
CA THR A 260 18.83 13.02 -9.26
C THR A 260 20.16 13.17 -8.53
N ASN A 261 21.25 12.84 -9.19
CA ASN A 261 22.62 12.88 -8.66
C ASN A 261 23.58 13.36 -9.78
N PRO A 262 23.65 14.67 -10.10
CA PRO A 262 24.45 15.17 -11.22
C PRO A 262 25.94 14.81 -11.14
N GLY A 263 26.53 14.77 -9.93
CA GLY A 263 27.93 14.39 -9.70
C GLY A 263 28.22 12.92 -9.89
N GLY A 264 27.20 12.04 -9.90
CA GLY A 264 27.34 10.60 -10.07
C GLY A 264 27.98 9.85 -8.90
N ALA A 265 28.33 10.56 -7.81
CA ALA A 265 28.86 9.92 -6.61
C ALA A 265 27.75 9.24 -5.83
N LEU A 266 27.98 7.99 -5.39
CA LEU A 266 27.07 7.30 -4.48
C LEU A 266 27.42 7.68 -3.04
N GLU A 267 26.38 7.89 -2.23
CA GLU A 267 26.57 8.08 -0.80
C GLU A 267 27.02 6.77 -0.15
N PRO A 268 27.76 6.84 0.97
CA PRO A 268 28.06 5.65 1.76
C PRO A 268 26.79 4.94 2.21
N GLU A 269 26.89 3.65 2.44
CA GLU A 269 25.79 2.87 2.99
C GLU A 269 25.31 3.48 4.31
N ALA A 270 24.00 3.69 4.41
CA ALA A 270 23.42 4.18 5.65
C ALA A 270 23.18 3.00 6.60
N ASP A 271 23.29 3.26 7.89
CA ASP A 271 22.86 2.30 8.92
C ASP A 271 21.34 2.20 8.96
N PHE A 272 20.79 1.25 8.20
CA PHE A 272 19.34 1.00 8.13
C PHE A 272 18.78 0.28 9.36
N SER A 273 19.63 -0.14 10.32
CA SER A 273 19.19 -0.76 11.57
C SER A 273 18.58 0.26 12.53
N LYS A 274 18.87 1.54 12.35
CA LYS A 274 18.36 2.64 13.18
C LYS A 274 17.20 3.36 12.49
N PRO A 275 16.06 3.55 13.20
CA PRO A 275 14.98 4.35 12.65
C PRO A 275 15.47 5.80 12.45
N ARG A 276 15.34 6.31 11.24
CA ARG A 276 15.59 7.72 10.93
C ARG A 276 14.41 8.55 11.43
N VAL A 277 14.68 9.49 12.33
CA VAL A 277 13.68 10.49 12.72
C VAL A 277 13.56 11.49 11.57
N ILE A 278 12.58 11.26 10.70
CA ILE A 278 12.23 12.21 9.66
C ILE A 278 11.47 13.35 10.34
N GLY A 279 11.99 14.58 10.21
CA GLY A 279 11.36 15.76 10.77
C GLY A 279 9.87 15.82 10.38
N GLN A 280 8.99 16.04 11.34
CA GLN A 280 7.58 16.25 11.05
C GLN A 280 7.46 17.43 10.10
N ALA A 281 6.76 17.25 8.97
CA ALA A 281 6.35 18.37 8.13
C ALA A 281 5.61 19.34 9.06
N THR A 282 6.22 20.48 9.32
CA THR A 282 5.55 21.56 10.06
C THR A 282 4.24 21.83 9.34
N LYS A 283 3.10 21.72 10.06
CA LYS A 283 1.81 22.15 9.54
C LYS A 283 2.01 23.57 9.03
N ARG A 284 2.20 23.78 7.72
CA ARG A 284 2.14 25.13 7.17
C ARG A 284 0.73 25.64 7.45
N ARG A 285 0.63 26.73 8.22
CA ARG A 285 -0.62 27.47 8.40
C ARG A 285 -1.16 27.78 7.01
N ARG A 286 -2.45 27.54 6.82
CA ARG A 286 -3.13 28.02 5.60
C ARG A 286 -2.91 29.54 5.50
N PRO A 287 -2.71 30.09 4.32
CA PRO A 287 -2.62 31.54 4.14
C PRO A 287 -3.87 32.29 4.66
N ASP A 288 -4.99 31.60 4.86
CA ASP A 288 -6.28 32.18 5.26
C ASP A 288 -6.54 32.30 6.77
N ASP A 289 -5.68 31.75 7.63
CA ASP A 289 -5.88 31.85 9.08
C ASP A 289 -5.53 33.25 9.66
N SER A 290 -5.18 34.22 8.80
CA SER A 290 -4.88 35.60 9.21
C SER A 290 -6.02 36.61 8.98
N ARG A 291 -7.23 36.17 8.57
CA ARG A 291 -8.38 37.04 8.32
C ARG A 291 -9.55 36.84 9.29
N SER A 292 -9.28 36.52 10.53
CA SER A 292 -10.29 36.64 11.59
C SER A 292 -9.60 37.01 12.90
N ALA A 293 -9.34 38.28 13.08
CA ALA A 293 -9.16 38.96 14.34
C ALA A 293 -9.96 40.27 14.27
#